data_35b338ba13d11869397a7f1c53953348
#
_entry.id   35b338ba13d11869397a7f1c53953348
#
_cell.length_a   1.000
_cell.length_b   1.000
_cell.length_c   1.000
_cell.angle_alpha   90.00
_cell.angle_beta   90.00
_cell.angle_gamma   90.00
#
_symmetry.space_group_name_H-M   'P 1'
#
loop_
_entity.id
_entity.type
_entity.pdbx_description
1 polymer ?
#
loop_
_entity_poly.entity_id
_entity_poly.type
_entity_poly.pdbx_seq_one_letter_code
_entity_poly.pdbx_strand_id
1 'polypeptide(L)'
;NNINFLKDFLVNNNYSVDINYPYAGGYITKNYHNHKLNIETLQIEIRRDLYMNEVNFEKNRDFSKIKDILTEMITRLNMKILSECNIQNVNAAQ
;
A
#
# COMPACT_ATOMS: atom_id res chain seq x y z
N ASN A 1 2.24 -11.00 5.72
CA ASN A 1 1.00 -10.43 5.19
C ASN A 1 1.27 -9.04 4.63
N ASN A 2 0.85 -8.80 3.39
CA ASN A 2 1.16 -7.56 2.67
C ASN A 2 0.52 -6.32 3.30
N ILE A 3 -0.68 -6.44 3.86
CA ILE A 3 -1.34 -5.33 4.57
C ILE A 3 -0.51 -4.91 5.78
N ASN A 4 -0.07 -5.87 6.58
CA ASN A 4 0.75 -5.57 7.75
C ASN A 4 2.11 -4.98 7.37
N PHE A 5 2.71 -5.46 6.30
CA PHE A 5 3.96 -4.90 5.77
C PHE A 5 3.79 -3.43 5.42
N LEU A 6 2.73 -3.07 4.70
CA LEU A 6 2.45 -1.70 4.31
C LEU A 6 2.11 -0.81 5.52
N LYS A 7 1.32 -1.34 6.44
CA LYS A 7 1.01 -0.64 7.69
C LYS A 7 2.26 -0.32 8.47
N ASP A 8 3.13 -1.31 8.69
CA ASP A 8 4.37 -1.13 9.46
C ASP A 8 5.29 -0.11 8.78
N PHE A 9 5.40 -0.15 7.46
CA PHE A 9 6.19 0.82 6.71
C PHE A 9 5.69 2.26 6.96
N LEU A 10 4.39 2.48 6.87
CA LEU A 10 3.80 3.81 7.06
C LEU A 10 3.91 4.27 8.51
N VAL A 11 3.66 3.38 9.48
CA VAL A 11 3.81 3.70 10.90
C VAL A 11 5.25 4.06 11.23
N ASN A 12 6.22 3.34 10.67
CA ASN A 12 7.65 3.64 10.85
C ASN A 12 8.06 4.97 10.22
N ASN A 13 7.28 5.49 9.27
CA ASN A 13 7.45 6.82 8.70
C ASN A 13 6.57 7.88 9.36
N ASN A 14 6.06 7.59 10.56
CA ASN A 14 5.30 8.49 11.41
C ASN A 14 3.90 8.83 10.90
N TYR A 15 3.27 7.93 10.14
CA TYR A 15 1.88 8.06 9.75
C TYR A 15 0.98 7.17 10.61
N SER A 16 -0.22 7.64 10.90
CA SER A 16 -1.26 6.83 11.51
C SER A 16 -1.97 6.02 10.44
N VAL A 17 -2.23 4.75 10.72
CA VAL A 17 -2.84 3.84 9.75
C VAL A 17 -3.96 3.06 10.43
N ASP A 18 -5.14 3.08 9.80
CA ASP A 18 -6.27 2.22 10.18
C ASP A 18 -6.52 1.21 9.06
N ILE A 19 -6.90 0.00 9.43
CA ILE A 19 -7.25 -1.07 8.49
C ILE A 19 -8.75 -1.28 8.54
N ASN A 20 -9.42 -1.13 7.38
CA ASN A 20 -10.87 -1.31 7.23
C ASN A 20 -11.71 -0.41 8.14
N TYR A 21 -11.19 0.76 8.48
CA TYR A 21 -11.90 1.75 9.29
C TYR A 21 -11.51 3.16 8.83
N PRO A 22 -12.45 4.08 8.65
CA PRO A 22 -13.91 3.90 8.79
C PRO A 22 -14.56 3.14 7.62
N TYR A 23 -13.82 2.87 6.55
CA TYR A 23 -14.33 2.22 5.36
C TYR A 23 -13.62 0.89 5.13
N ALA A 24 -14.34 -0.11 4.65
CA ALA A 24 -13.77 -1.38 4.18
C ALA A 24 -13.86 -1.41 2.65
N GLY A 25 -12.78 -1.74 1.97
CA GLY A 25 -12.58 -1.71 0.54
C GLY A 25 -13.80 -1.68 -0.38
N GLY A 26 -13.66 -1.01 -1.53
CA GLY A 26 -14.74 -0.80 -2.48
C GLY A 26 -14.92 -1.95 -3.48
N TYR A 27 -15.64 -1.67 -4.57
CA TYR A 27 -15.98 -2.65 -5.60
C TYR A 27 -14.76 -3.37 -6.17
N ILE A 28 -13.70 -2.64 -6.50
CA ILE A 28 -12.50 -3.22 -7.12
C ILE A 28 -11.84 -4.22 -6.17
N THR A 29 -11.62 -3.85 -4.91
CA THR A 29 -10.98 -4.73 -3.94
C THR A 29 -11.81 -5.99 -3.65
N LYS A 30 -13.13 -5.87 -3.64
CA LYS A 30 -14.01 -6.99 -3.38
C LYS A 30 -14.17 -7.94 -4.56
N ASN A 31 -14.11 -7.42 -5.79
CA ASN A 31 -14.46 -8.19 -6.99
C ASN A 31 -13.27 -8.72 -7.77
N TYR A 32 -12.07 -8.15 -7.57
CA TYR A 32 -10.89 -8.54 -8.34
C TYR A 32 -9.85 -9.36 -7.57
N HIS A 33 -10.03 -9.56 -6.27
CA HIS A 33 -9.18 -10.52 -5.56
C HIS A 33 -9.52 -11.95 -6.01
N ASN A 34 -8.52 -12.82 -6.07
CA ASN A 34 -8.69 -14.20 -6.47
C ASN A 34 -7.63 -15.09 -5.83
N HIS A 35 -8.02 -15.85 -4.82
CA HIS A 35 -7.08 -16.72 -4.10
C HIS A 35 -6.50 -17.82 -4.98
N LYS A 36 -7.26 -18.36 -5.91
CA LYS A 36 -6.81 -19.44 -6.79
C LYS A 36 -5.71 -18.98 -7.73
N LEU A 37 -5.73 -17.69 -8.13
CA LEU A 37 -4.75 -17.11 -9.02
C LEU A 37 -3.68 -16.28 -8.27
N ASN A 38 -3.68 -16.32 -6.94
CA ASN A 38 -2.81 -15.50 -6.09
C ASN A 38 -2.92 -14.00 -6.39
N ILE A 39 -4.11 -13.53 -6.69
CA ILE A 39 -4.37 -12.11 -6.91
C ILE A 39 -4.90 -11.51 -5.60
N GLU A 40 -4.12 -10.62 -5.03
CA GLU A 40 -4.52 -9.79 -3.89
C GLU A 40 -4.82 -8.37 -4.38
N THR A 41 -5.84 -7.77 -3.82
CA THR A 41 -6.21 -6.39 -4.11
C THR A 41 -6.21 -5.58 -2.82
N LEU A 42 -5.73 -4.35 -2.91
CA LEU A 42 -5.61 -3.46 -1.78
C LEU A 42 -5.98 -2.04 -2.20
N GLN A 43 -6.75 -1.37 -1.36
CA GLN A 43 -7.09 0.03 -1.54
C GLN A 43 -6.41 0.85 -0.45
N ILE A 44 -5.74 1.93 -0.87
CA ILE A 44 -5.09 2.86 0.04
C ILE A 44 -5.83 4.19 -0.04
N GLU A 45 -6.32 4.66 1.09
CA GLU A 45 -6.97 5.95 1.21
C GLU A 45 -6.08 6.89 2.01
N ILE A 46 -5.86 8.09 1.48
CA ILE A 46 -4.95 9.07 2.05
C ILE A 46 -5.73 10.34 2.35
N ARG A 47 -5.64 10.83 3.58
CA ARG A 47 -6.25 12.10 3.94
C ARG A 47 -5.64 13.22 3.10
N ARG A 48 -6.50 14.03 2.50
CA ARG A 48 -6.07 15.11 1.59
C ARG A 48 -5.23 16.18 2.27
N ASP A 49 -5.50 16.48 3.53
CA ASP A 49 -4.76 17.49 4.27
C ASP A 49 -3.28 17.14 4.49
N LEU A 50 -2.90 15.88 4.31
CA LEU A 50 -1.51 15.47 4.41
C LEU A 50 -0.65 15.98 3.26
N TYR A 51 -1.23 16.23 2.08
CA TYR A 51 -0.47 16.58 0.89
C TYR A 51 -0.98 17.84 0.16
N MET A 52 -2.11 18.41 0.59
CA MET A 52 -2.67 19.58 -0.06
C MET A 52 -3.34 20.53 0.95
N ASN A 53 -3.49 21.78 0.51
CA ASN A 53 -4.32 22.75 1.20
C ASN A 53 -5.76 22.60 0.69
N GLU A 54 -6.69 22.20 1.56
CA GLU A 54 -8.07 21.94 1.15
C GLU A 54 -8.89 23.21 0.87
N VAL A 55 -8.38 24.38 1.26
CA VAL A 55 -9.07 25.66 0.99
C VAL A 55 -8.83 26.11 -0.45
N ASN A 56 -7.59 26.07 -0.92
CA ASN A 56 -7.23 26.54 -2.27
C ASN A 56 -6.90 25.40 -3.25
N PHE A 57 -6.93 24.15 -2.80
CA PHE A 57 -6.65 22.95 -3.59
C PHE A 57 -5.23 22.88 -4.17
N GLU A 58 -4.30 23.59 -3.58
CA GLU A 58 -2.89 23.56 -3.98
C GLU A 58 -2.13 22.51 -3.18
N LYS A 59 -1.02 22.02 -3.77
CA LYS A 59 -0.07 21.17 -3.06
C LYS A 59 0.47 21.89 -1.84
N ASN A 60 0.55 21.20 -0.71
CA ASN A 60 1.24 21.77 0.45
C ASN A 60 2.73 21.42 0.43
N ARG A 61 3.48 21.87 1.45
CA ARG A 61 4.93 21.64 1.54
C ARG A 61 5.30 20.16 1.71
N ASP A 62 4.37 19.33 2.17
CA ASP A 62 4.62 17.90 2.43
C ASP A 62 4.24 17.00 1.24
N PHE A 63 3.72 17.58 0.16
CA PHE A 63 3.30 16.80 -1.02
C PHE A 63 4.43 15.92 -1.57
N SER A 64 5.61 16.50 -1.79
CA SER A 64 6.75 15.77 -2.34
C SER A 64 7.23 14.67 -1.39
N LYS A 65 7.22 14.93 -0.09
CA LYS A 65 7.60 13.96 0.93
C LYS A 65 6.68 12.74 0.89
N ILE A 66 5.36 12.96 0.84
CA ILE A 66 4.38 11.86 0.79
C ILE A 66 4.51 11.09 -0.51
N LYS A 67 4.69 11.79 -1.64
CA LYS A 67 4.94 11.14 -2.93
C LYS A 67 6.14 10.20 -2.87
N ASP A 68 7.24 10.65 -2.30
CA ASP A 68 8.46 9.86 -2.19
C ASP A 68 8.27 8.65 -1.26
N ILE A 69 7.59 8.83 -0.15
CA ILE A 69 7.29 7.74 0.79
C ILE A 69 6.40 6.67 0.13
N LEU A 70 5.37 7.08 -0.60
CA LEU A 70 4.50 6.13 -1.31
C LEU A 70 5.25 5.40 -2.42
N THR A 71 6.12 6.09 -3.13
CA THR A 71 6.99 5.48 -4.17
C THR A 71 7.91 4.43 -3.55
N GLU A 72 8.55 4.75 -2.44
CA GLU A 72 9.40 3.79 -1.73
C GLU A 72 8.60 2.60 -1.20
N MET A 73 7.41 2.85 -0.67
CA MET A 73 6.52 1.80 -0.17
C MET A 73 6.18 0.78 -1.28
N ILE A 74 5.80 1.27 -2.46
CA ILE A 74 5.48 0.41 -3.61
C ILE A 74 6.72 -0.37 -4.07
N THR A 75 7.87 0.28 -4.12
CA THR A 75 9.13 -0.36 -4.49
C THR A 75 9.49 -1.49 -3.54
N ARG A 76 9.38 -1.26 -2.24
CA ARG A 76 9.67 -2.29 -1.22
C ARG A 76 8.67 -3.43 -1.26
N LEU A 77 7.39 -3.14 -1.50
CA LEU A 77 6.37 -4.16 -1.66
C LEU A 77 6.66 -5.06 -2.86
N ASN A 78 7.04 -4.46 -3.99
CA ASN A 78 7.41 -5.23 -5.19
C ASN A 78 8.63 -6.13 -4.93
N MET A 79 9.64 -5.62 -4.25
CA MET A 79 10.83 -6.41 -3.88
C MET A 79 10.47 -7.59 -2.98
N LYS A 80 9.59 -7.36 -2.01
CA LYS A 80 9.10 -8.40 -1.12
C LYS A 80 8.37 -9.50 -1.89
N ILE A 81 7.45 -9.12 -2.76
CA ILE A 81 6.66 -10.06 -3.57
C ILE A 81 7.56 -10.86 -4.51
N LEU A 82 8.51 -10.23 -5.19
CA LEU A 82 9.46 -10.91 -6.07
C LEU A 82 10.34 -11.89 -5.31
N SER A 83 10.80 -11.52 -4.12
CA SER A 83 11.59 -12.42 -3.27
C SER A 83 10.78 -13.65 -2.87
N GLU A 84 9.53 -13.49 -2.47
CA GLU A 84 8.65 -14.60 -2.12
C GLU A 84 8.38 -15.52 -3.33
N CYS A 85 8.15 -14.96 -4.52
CA CYS A 85 7.98 -15.72 -5.75
C CYS A 85 9.22 -16.53 -6.11
N ASN A 86 10.41 -15.94 -5.98
CA ASN A 86 11.68 -16.63 -6.25
C ASN A 86 11.90 -17.82 -5.29
N ILE A 87 11.58 -17.65 -4.01
CA ILE A 87 11.65 -18.73 -3.01
C ILE A 87 10.69 -19.86 -3.38
N GLN A 88 9.45 -19.54 -3.76
CA GLN A 88 8.46 -20.52 -4.18
C GLN A 88 8.91 -21.30 -5.41
N ASN A 89 9.48 -20.62 -6.40
CA ASN A 89 9.98 -21.25 -7.63
C ASN A 89 11.15 -22.19 -7.35
N VAL A 90 12.07 -21.83 -6.47
CA VAL A 90 13.16 -22.69 -6.04
C VAL A 90 12.62 -23.93 -5.34
N ASN A 91 11.67 -23.79 -4.44
CA ASN A 91 11.05 -24.89 -3.73
C ASN A 91 10.28 -25.83 -4.67
N ALA A 92 9.60 -25.27 -5.69
CA ALA A 92 8.89 -26.07 -6.68
C ALA A 92 9.82 -26.88 -7.59
N ALA A 93 11.05 -26.41 -7.80
CA ALA A 93 12.06 -27.10 -8.61
C ALA A 93 12.73 -28.27 -7.90
N GLN A 94 12.60 -28.34 -6.61
CA GLN A 94 13.15 -29.42 -5.77
C GLN A 94 12.19 -30.63 -5.71
#